data_56756b36811b6be3aa7f1a76326c8527
#
_entry.id   56756b36811b6be3aa7f1a76326c8527
#
_cell.length_a   1.000
_cell.length_b   1.000
_cell.length_c   1.000
_cell.angle_alpha   90.00
_cell.angle_beta   90.00
_cell.angle_gamma   90.00
#
_symmetry.space_group_name_H-M   'P 1'
#
loop_
_entity.id
_entity.type
_entity.pdbx_description
1 polymer ?
#
loop_
_entity_poly.entity_id
_entity_poly.type
_entity_poly.pdbx_seq_one_letter_code
_entity_poly.pdbx_strand_id
1 'polypeptide(L)'
;QTCALPIFLKTNIRSMLYLEPALVLQGQIWRLVTFVFVMNPGSIVFAVFAFYFYYIAGNALEYEWGGFKFNLYYLVGMISAIVISFITMNSVTADIINLSLFLAYAKLYPNAEFLLFFILPIKAKYLGYFNWAIIILGVLQSIINFSIQGILINLVPVINYLLFFGASNYREKKMRNSSVIRMKDYKRKINSVKKSYTHKCTVCGITDVDDPDMEFRYCSRCNGKHAYCEKHILDHEHIK
;
A
#
# COMPACT_ATOMS: atom_id res chain seq x y z
N GLN A 1 -8.84 -2.12 26.80
CA GLN A 1 -8.48 -2.18 28.24
C GLN A 1 -8.43 -3.61 28.82
N THR A 2 -8.80 -4.65 28.06
CA THR A 2 -8.91 -6.03 28.55
C THR A 2 -7.69 -6.92 28.28
N CYS A 3 -6.69 -6.46 27.51
CA CYS A 3 -5.51 -7.28 27.16
C CYS A 3 -4.46 -7.42 28.29
N ALA A 4 -4.56 -6.64 29.36
CA ALA A 4 -3.55 -6.66 30.44
C ALA A 4 -3.75 -7.79 31.47
N LEU A 5 -4.96 -8.31 31.61
CA LEU A 5 -5.29 -9.30 32.63
C LEU A 5 -4.50 -10.60 32.57
N PRO A 6 -4.26 -11.23 31.38
CA PRO A 6 -3.57 -12.53 31.31
C PRO A 6 -2.07 -12.48 31.62
N ILE A 7 -1.45 -11.28 31.60
CA ILE A 7 -0.01 -11.13 31.84
C ILE A 7 0.32 -11.23 33.33
N PHE A 8 -0.59 -10.76 34.17
CA PHE A 8 -0.40 -10.72 35.62
C PHE A 8 -0.90 -11.97 36.36
N LEU A 9 -1.69 -12.82 35.68
CA LEU A 9 -2.21 -14.04 36.27
C LEU A 9 -1.29 -15.22 35.98
N LYS A 10 -0.97 -16.01 37.04
CA LYS A 10 -0.07 -17.18 37.01
C LYS A 10 -0.32 -18.10 35.80
N THR A 11 0.74 -18.74 35.34
CA THR A 11 0.92 -19.60 34.16
C THR A 11 -0.26 -20.45 33.68
N ASN A 12 -1.17 -20.86 34.56
CA ASN A 12 -2.29 -21.75 34.21
C ASN A 12 -3.40 -21.09 33.40
N ILE A 13 -3.66 -19.77 33.59
CA ILE A 13 -4.74 -19.09 32.85
C ILE A 13 -4.33 -18.80 31.41
N ARG A 14 -3.07 -18.47 31.18
CA ARG A 14 -2.58 -18.26 29.81
C ARG A 14 -2.71 -19.52 28.95
N SER A 15 -2.34 -20.68 29.50
CA SER A 15 -2.44 -21.96 28.79
C SER A 15 -3.88 -22.36 28.43
N MET A 16 -4.88 -21.86 29.15
CA MET A 16 -6.30 -22.05 28.84
C MET A 16 -6.82 -21.16 27.71
N LEU A 17 -6.09 -20.11 27.36
CA LEU A 17 -6.55 -19.08 26.41
C LEU A 17 -5.85 -19.19 25.03
N TYR A 18 -4.73 -19.91 24.90
CA TYR A 18 -4.09 -20.12 23.59
C TYR A 18 -5.01 -20.80 22.62
N LEU A 19 -4.87 -20.47 21.36
CA LEU A 19 -5.47 -21.24 20.27
C LEU A 19 -4.67 -22.56 20.13
N GLU A 20 -5.27 -23.65 20.55
CA GLU A 20 -4.73 -24.99 20.42
C GLU A 20 -5.77 -25.90 19.76
N PRO A 21 -5.56 -26.29 18.49
CA PRO A 21 -6.55 -27.03 17.71
C PRO A 21 -7.01 -28.32 18.37
N ALA A 22 -6.09 -29.05 18.99
CA ALA A 22 -6.42 -30.31 19.66
C ALA A 22 -7.45 -30.13 20.77
N LEU A 23 -7.33 -29.05 21.56
CA LEU A 23 -8.26 -28.74 22.66
C LEU A 23 -9.56 -28.13 22.15
N VAL A 24 -9.52 -27.38 21.05
CA VAL A 24 -10.75 -26.87 20.40
C VAL A 24 -11.60 -28.05 19.91
N LEU A 25 -10.99 -29.07 19.31
CA LEU A 25 -11.69 -30.29 18.87
C LEU A 25 -12.26 -31.10 20.05
N GLN A 26 -11.74 -30.94 21.25
CA GLN A 26 -12.27 -31.53 22.50
C GLN A 26 -13.40 -30.70 23.11
N GLY A 27 -13.86 -29.63 22.43
CA GLY A 27 -15.00 -28.81 22.86
C GLY A 27 -14.62 -27.47 23.51
N GLN A 28 -13.33 -27.09 23.57
CA GLN A 28 -12.91 -25.80 24.13
C GLN A 28 -12.98 -24.68 23.07
N ILE A 29 -14.18 -24.42 22.55
CA ILE A 29 -14.42 -23.50 21.43
C ILE A 29 -14.11 -22.04 21.76
N TRP A 30 -14.12 -21.63 23.04
CA TRP A 30 -13.76 -20.26 23.45
C TRP A 30 -12.35 -19.87 23.02
N ARG A 31 -11.43 -20.83 22.83
CA ARG A 31 -10.06 -20.61 22.38
C ARG A 31 -9.98 -19.95 21.01
N LEU A 32 -11.00 -20.12 20.15
CA LEU A 32 -11.09 -19.45 18.84
C LEU A 32 -11.19 -17.93 18.95
N VAL A 33 -11.63 -17.42 20.10
CA VAL A 33 -11.76 -15.97 20.32
C VAL A 33 -10.74 -15.47 21.34
N THR A 34 -10.49 -16.25 22.40
CA THR A 34 -9.66 -15.81 23.53
C THR A 34 -8.17 -15.69 23.20
N PHE A 35 -7.65 -16.40 22.19
CA PHE A 35 -6.24 -16.34 21.80
C PHE A 35 -5.78 -14.94 21.42
N VAL A 36 -6.70 -14.10 20.90
CA VAL A 36 -6.43 -12.71 20.52
C VAL A 36 -5.99 -11.84 21.68
N PHE A 37 -6.40 -12.21 22.89
CA PHE A 37 -6.03 -11.50 24.13
C PHE A 37 -4.74 -12.01 24.78
N VAL A 38 -4.15 -13.07 24.19
CA VAL A 38 -2.93 -13.69 24.73
C VAL A 38 -1.71 -13.25 23.95
N MET A 39 -0.83 -12.53 24.63
CA MET A 39 0.48 -12.14 24.11
C MET A 39 1.59 -12.83 24.88
N ASN A 40 2.75 -13.04 24.24
CA ASN A 40 3.93 -13.60 24.88
C ASN A 40 5.11 -12.60 24.89
N PRO A 41 5.06 -11.52 25.67
CA PRO A 41 6.01 -10.41 25.62
C PRO A 41 7.39 -10.76 26.20
N GLY A 42 7.59 -11.95 26.74
CA GLY A 42 8.84 -12.36 27.42
C GLY A 42 9.06 -11.74 28.79
N SER A 43 8.93 -10.42 28.92
CA SER A 43 9.05 -9.69 30.21
C SER A 43 7.98 -8.62 30.37
N ILE A 44 7.77 -8.15 31.62
CA ILE A 44 6.81 -7.09 31.93
C ILE A 44 7.13 -5.78 31.21
N VAL A 45 8.42 -5.45 31.09
CA VAL A 45 8.86 -4.23 30.41
C VAL A 45 8.49 -4.26 28.94
N PHE A 46 8.71 -5.38 28.25
CA PHE A 46 8.28 -5.56 26.87
C PHE A 46 6.76 -5.58 26.73
N ALA A 47 6.02 -6.07 27.74
CA ALA A 47 4.57 -6.04 27.73
C ALA A 47 4.04 -4.60 27.72
N VAL A 48 4.55 -3.74 28.62
CA VAL A 48 4.16 -2.32 28.69
C VAL A 48 4.46 -1.61 27.36
N PHE A 49 5.65 -1.85 26.80
CA PHE A 49 6.02 -1.29 25.50
C PHE A 49 5.09 -1.78 24.38
N ALA A 50 4.77 -3.07 24.35
CA ALA A 50 3.88 -3.65 23.35
C ALA A 50 2.47 -3.05 23.43
N PHE A 51 1.90 -2.88 24.64
CA PHE A 51 0.59 -2.22 24.80
C PHE A 51 0.60 -0.77 24.36
N TYR A 52 1.63 -0.02 24.74
CA TYR A 52 1.82 1.36 24.28
C TYR A 52 1.85 1.43 22.73
N PHE A 53 2.63 0.54 22.13
CA PHE A 53 2.76 0.46 20.67
C PHE A 53 1.41 0.11 20.01
N TYR A 54 0.72 -0.95 20.49
CA TYR A 54 -0.55 -1.37 19.88
C TYR A 54 -1.65 -0.33 20.06
N TYR A 55 -1.63 0.42 21.15
CA TYR A 55 -2.55 1.54 21.34
C TYR A 55 -2.32 2.63 20.29
N ILE A 56 -1.07 3.05 20.07
CA ILE A 56 -0.75 4.08 19.09
C ILE A 56 -1.01 3.57 17.66
N ALA A 57 -0.52 2.39 17.33
CA ALA A 57 -0.67 1.81 16.00
C ALA A 57 -2.15 1.53 15.68
N GLY A 58 -2.91 1.02 16.63
CA GLY A 58 -4.34 0.77 16.49
C GLY A 58 -5.12 2.03 16.20
N ASN A 59 -4.95 3.07 17.02
CA ASN A 59 -5.62 4.36 16.84
C ASN A 59 -5.25 5.01 15.48
N ALA A 60 -3.97 4.98 15.10
CA ALA A 60 -3.53 5.57 13.85
C ALA A 60 -4.09 4.83 12.63
N LEU A 61 -4.11 3.50 12.67
CA LEU A 61 -4.69 2.68 11.59
C LEU A 61 -6.21 2.82 11.52
N GLU A 62 -6.90 2.89 12.67
CA GLU A 62 -8.33 3.13 12.73
C GLU A 62 -8.68 4.52 12.19
N TYR A 63 -7.90 5.53 12.50
CA TYR A 63 -8.06 6.89 11.97
C TYR A 63 -7.91 6.93 10.44
N GLU A 64 -6.90 6.25 9.89
CA GLU A 64 -6.61 6.25 8.45
C GLU A 64 -7.62 5.43 7.64
N TRP A 65 -8.02 4.27 8.15
CA TRP A 65 -8.86 3.34 7.40
C TRP A 65 -10.34 3.44 7.74
N GLY A 66 -10.65 4.03 8.88
CA GLY A 66 -11.97 3.97 9.52
C GLY A 66 -12.19 2.64 10.25
N GLY A 67 -13.05 2.66 11.27
CA GLY A 67 -13.29 1.52 12.17
C GLY A 67 -13.70 0.23 11.44
N PHE A 68 -14.50 0.33 10.38
CA PHE A 68 -14.94 -0.88 9.63
C PHE A 68 -13.77 -1.63 8.97
N LYS A 69 -12.87 -0.92 8.25
CA LYS A 69 -11.74 -1.55 7.57
C LYS A 69 -10.70 -2.07 8.57
N PHE A 70 -10.49 -1.36 9.66
CA PHE A 70 -9.61 -1.80 10.74
C PHE A 70 -10.10 -3.11 11.37
N ASN A 71 -11.38 -3.18 11.72
CA ASN A 71 -11.99 -4.41 12.25
C ASN A 71 -11.94 -5.57 11.24
N LEU A 72 -12.17 -5.28 9.95
CA LEU A 72 -12.07 -6.28 8.89
C LEU A 72 -10.63 -6.82 8.75
N TYR A 73 -9.62 -5.93 8.84
CA TYR A 73 -8.21 -6.34 8.83
C TYR A 73 -7.88 -7.30 9.97
N TYR A 74 -8.37 -6.97 11.18
CA TYR A 74 -8.15 -7.79 12.36
C TYR A 74 -8.86 -9.13 12.27
N LEU A 75 -10.10 -9.14 11.78
CA LEU A 75 -10.91 -10.35 11.56
C LEU A 75 -10.27 -11.28 10.53
N VAL A 76 -9.76 -10.76 9.40
CA VAL A 76 -9.04 -11.55 8.40
C VAL A 76 -7.76 -12.15 9.00
N GLY A 77 -7.03 -11.38 9.82
CA GLY A 77 -5.89 -11.88 10.57
C GLY A 77 -6.24 -13.02 11.52
N MET A 78 -7.35 -12.89 12.25
CA MET A 78 -7.86 -13.96 13.14
C MET A 78 -8.20 -15.22 12.37
N ILE A 79 -8.97 -15.11 11.29
CA ILE A 79 -9.37 -16.26 10.46
C ILE A 79 -8.11 -16.94 9.87
N SER A 80 -7.16 -16.16 9.35
CA SER A 80 -5.91 -16.69 8.80
C SER A 80 -5.10 -17.44 9.86
N ALA A 81 -5.01 -16.91 11.07
CA ALA A 81 -4.32 -17.55 12.20
C ALA A 81 -5.01 -18.85 12.62
N ILE A 82 -6.35 -18.86 12.70
CA ILE A 82 -7.13 -20.07 13.01
C ILE A 82 -6.91 -21.14 11.95
N VAL A 83 -7.09 -20.79 10.66
CA VAL A 83 -6.94 -21.76 9.56
C VAL A 83 -5.54 -22.39 9.57
N ILE A 84 -4.48 -21.59 9.69
CA ILE A 84 -3.11 -22.10 9.72
C ILE A 84 -2.86 -22.94 10.98
N SER A 85 -3.37 -22.54 12.14
CA SER A 85 -3.28 -23.31 13.38
C SER A 85 -3.88 -24.71 13.20
N PHE A 86 -5.05 -24.82 12.61
CA PHE A 86 -5.69 -26.13 12.34
C PHE A 86 -4.96 -26.95 11.29
N ILE A 87 -4.40 -26.34 10.24
CA ILE A 87 -3.59 -27.05 9.23
C ILE A 87 -2.30 -27.58 9.84
N THR A 88 -1.65 -26.79 10.69
CA THR A 88 -0.34 -27.14 11.25
C THR A 88 -0.43 -27.90 12.57
N MET A 89 -1.62 -27.94 13.18
CA MET A 89 -1.88 -28.49 14.52
C MET A 89 -0.97 -27.87 15.61
N ASN A 90 -0.53 -26.63 15.38
CA ASN A 90 0.30 -25.88 16.33
C ASN A 90 -0.51 -24.79 17.05
N SER A 91 -0.10 -24.52 18.28
CA SER A 91 -0.67 -23.45 19.08
C SER A 91 -0.28 -22.08 18.52
N VAL A 92 -1.23 -21.14 18.53
CA VAL A 92 -1.07 -19.78 18.02
C VAL A 92 -1.54 -18.76 19.06
N THR A 93 -0.87 -17.63 19.11
CA THR A 93 -1.18 -16.48 19.99
C THR A 93 -1.48 -15.24 19.16
N ALA A 94 -1.90 -14.15 19.82
CA ALA A 94 -2.15 -12.85 19.17
C ALA A 94 -0.89 -12.26 18.48
N ASP A 95 0.29 -12.73 18.84
CA ASP A 95 1.55 -12.17 18.34
C ASP A 95 1.62 -12.14 16.80
N ILE A 96 1.07 -13.18 16.15
CA ILE A 96 1.02 -13.28 14.68
C ILE A 96 0.18 -12.16 14.06
N ILE A 97 -1.00 -11.86 14.64
CA ILE A 97 -1.89 -10.80 14.16
C ILE A 97 -1.23 -9.44 14.43
N ASN A 98 -0.68 -9.28 15.61
CA ASN A 98 -0.03 -8.07 16.05
C ASN A 98 1.22 -7.74 15.19
N LEU A 99 1.96 -8.76 14.77
CA LEU A 99 3.08 -8.62 13.85
C LEU A 99 2.62 -8.05 12.49
N SER A 100 1.48 -8.52 11.97
CA SER A 100 0.90 -8.00 10.73
C SER A 100 0.43 -6.55 10.88
N LEU A 101 -0.18 -6.21 12.02
CA LEU A 101 -0.60 -4.84 12.35
C LEU A 101 0.60 -3.89 12.37
N PHE A 102 1.71 -4.36 12.93
CA PHE A 102 2.96 -3.62 12.97
C PHE A 102 3.51 -3.32 11.57
N LEU A 103 3.49 -4.32 10.68
CA LEU A 103 3.89 -4.13 9.28
C LEU A 103 3.00 -3.10 8.56
N ALA A 104 1.68 -3.15 8.82
CA ALA A 104 0.73 -2.21 8.27
C ALA A 104 1.01 -0.78 8.74
N TYR A 105 1.25 -0.58 10.04
CA TYR A 105 1.59 0.71 10.61
C TYR A 105 2.91 1.27 10.04
N ALA A 106 3.98 0.48 10.00
CA ALA A 106 5.27 0.89 9.48
C ALA A 106 5.21 1.29 8.00
N LYS A 107 4.28 0.70 7.24
CA LYS A 107 4.03 1.05 5.84
C LYS A 107 3.34 2.41 5.69
N LEU A 108 2.34 2.71 6.53
CA LEU A 108 1.56 3.94 6.45
C LEU A 108 2.29 5.13 7.07
N TYR A 109 3.00 4.90 8.16
CA TYR A 109 3.68 5.94 8.93
C TYR A 109 5.19 5.68 9.07
N PRO A 110 5.96 5.64 7.95
CA PRO A 110 7.37 5.25 7.98
C PRO A 110 8.26 6.19 8.78
N ASN A 111 7.87 7.47 8.88
CA ASN A 111 8.61 8.51 9.58
C ASN A 111 8.09 8.79 11.00
N ALA A 112 7.04 8.09 11.45
CA ALA A 112 6.59 8.21 12.83
C ALA A 112 7.68 7.74 13.79
N GLU A 113 7.89 8.48 14.87
CA GLU A 113 8.90 8.18 15.87
C GLU A 113 8.24 7.55 17.10
N PHE A 114 8.76 6.40 17.50
CA PHE A 114 8.41 5.73 18.75
C PHE A 114 9.51 5.92 19.76
N LEU A 115 9.14 6.24 20.98
CA LEU A 115 10.06 6.25 22.12
C LEU A 115 10.27 4.81 22.61
N LEU A 116 11.30 4.15 22.09
CA LEU A 116 11.69 2.83 22.60
C LEU A 116 12.16 3.00 24.05
N PHE A 117 11.51 2.26 24.96
CA PHE A 117 11.73 2.38 26.41
C PHE A 117 11.61 3.81 26.94
N PHE A 118 10.79 4.68 26.27
CA PHE A 118 10.58 6.08 26.60
C PHE A 118 11.84 6.98 26.54
N ILE A 119 12.94 6.48 25.96
CA ILE A 119 14.23 7.17 25.91
C ILE A 119 14.68 7.40 24.46
N LEU A 120 14.62 6.37 23.60
CA LEU A 120 15.21 6.40 22.25
C LEU A 120 14.13 6.61 21.19
N PRO A 121 14.14 7.74 20.45
CA PRO A 121 13.24 7.96 19.31
C PRO A 121 13.69 7.11 18.12
N ILE A 122 12.93 6.06 17.80
CA ILE A 122 13.17 5.20 16.63
C ILE A 122 12.04 5.38 15.63
N LYS A 123 12.41 5.59 14.37
CA LYS A 123 11.41 5.70 13.29
C LYS A 123 10.78 4.33 12.99
N ALA A 124 9.46 4.33 12.77
CA ALA A 124 8.66 3.13 12.47
C ALA A 124 9.25 2.28 11.34
N LYS A 125 9.85 2.89 10.32
CA LYS A 125 10.47 2.18 9.19
C LYS A 125 11.58 1.21 9.62
N TYR A 126 12.42 1.59 10.60
CA TYR A 126 13.51 0.73 11.07
C TYR A 126 12.97 -0.49 11.83
N LEU A 127 11.95 -0.25 12.65
CA LEU A 127 11.25 -1.33 13.33
C LEU A 127 10.53 -2.24 12.32
N GLY A 128 9.96 -1.68 11.25
CA GLY A 128 9.37 -2.45 10.15
C GLY A 128 10.41 -3.34 9.45
N TYR A 129 11.61 -2.83 9.15
CA TYR A 129 12.70 -3.63 8.58
C TYR A 129 13.17 -4.74 9.53
N PHE A 130 13.25 -4.44 10.82
CA PHE A 130 13.57 -5.43 11.85
C PHE A 130 12.53 -6.55 11.91
N ASN A 131 11.25 -6.20 11.82
CA ASN A 131 10.17 -7.19 11.75
C ASN A 131 10.28 -8.08 10.51
N TRP A 132 10.54 -7.50 9.33
CA TRP A 132 10.80 -8.28 8.12
C TRP A 132 11.99 -9.21 8.28
N ALA A 133 13.07 -8.75 8.92
CA ALA A 133 14.23 -9.58 9.19
C ALA A 133 13.89 -10.79 10.09
N ILE A 134 13.09 -10.58 11.14
CA ILE A 134 12.61 -11.67 12.02
C ILE A 134 11.81 -12.71 11.21
N ILE A 135 10.88 -12.26 10.36
CA ILE A 135 10.06 -13.17 9.54
C ILE A 135 10.95 -13.98 8.60
N ILE A 136 11.88 -13.33 7.91
CA ILE A 136 12.81 -13.99 6.97
C ILE A 136 13.68 -15.02 7.72
N LEU A 137 14.24 -14.65 8.86
CA LEU A 137 15.04 -15.57 9.68
C LEU A 137 14.20 -16.75 10.19
N GLY A 138 12.96 -16.51 10.61
CA GLY A 138 12.04 -17.57 11.02
C GLY A 138 11.72 -18.56 9.90
N VAL A 139 11.50 -18.04 8.68
CA VAL A 139 11.29 -18.88 7.49
C VAL A 139 12.55 -19.66 7.14
N LEU A 140 13.73 -19.02 7.13
CA LEU A 140 15.02 -19.70 6.87
C LEU A 140 15.28 -20.81 7.88
N GLN A 141 15.06 -20.54 9.16
CA GLN A 141 15.22 -21.56 10.22
C GLN A 141 14.25 -22.73 10.03
N SER A 142 13.01 -22.44 9.61
CA SER A 142 12.01 -23.47 9.32
C SER A 142 12.40 -24.33 8.10
N ILE A 143 13.04 -23.74 7.10
CA ILE A 143 13.57 -24.46 5.92
C ILE A 143 14.72 -25.38 6.34
N ILE A 144 15.67 -24.87 7.14
CA ILE A 144 16.81 -25.66 7.65
C ILE A 144 16.32 -26.87 8.45
N ASN A 145 15.27 -26.69 9.25
CA ASN A 145 14.68 -27.77 10.07
C ASN A 145 13.68 -28.64 9.29
N PHE A 146 13.53 -28.46 7.99
CA PHE A 146 12.55 -29.14 7.13
C PHE A 146 11.11 -29.08 7.67
N SER A 147 10.77 -28.00 8.42
CA SER A 147 9.47 -27.82 9.07
C SER A 147 8.53 -26.99 8.17
N ILE A 148 7.70 -27.66 7.38
CA ILE A 148 6.65 -27.00 6.58
C ILE A 148 5.70 -26.22 7.48
N GLN A 149 5.39 -26.74 8.66
CA GLN A 149 4.51 -26.09 9.65
C GLN A 149 5.08 -24.73 10.09
N GLY A 150 6.37 -24.66 10.39
CA GLY A 150 7.04 -23.42 10.77
C GLY A 150 7.03 -22.38 9.64
N ILE A 151 7.20 -22.79 8.39
CA ILE A 151 7.12 -21.91 7.23
C ILE A 151 5.73 -21.30 7.14
N LEU A 152 4.67 -22.11 7.23
CA LEU A 152 3.28 -21.67 7.14
C LEU A 152 2.95 -20.65 8.25
N ILE A 153 3.33 -20.92 9.49
CA ILE A 153 3.07 -20.01 10.62
C ILE A 153 3.77 -18.67 10.45
N ASN A 154 5.04 -18.66 10.02
CA ASN A 154 5.79 -17.43 9.80
C ASN A 154 5.27 -16.59 8.61
N LEU A 155 4.54 -17.20 7.67
CA LEU A 155 3.95 -16.50 6.53
C LEU A 155 2.60 -15.85 6.84
N VAL A 156 1.90 -16.24 7.91
CA VAL A 156 0.58 -15.68 8.26
C VAL A 156 0.56 -14.15 8.34
N PRO A 157 1.50 -13.48 9.03
CA PRO A 157 1.53 -12.02 9.11
C PRO A 157 1.68 -11.36 7.72
N VAL A 158 2.48 -12.00 6.86
CA VAL A 158 2.74 -11.52 5.49
C VAL A 158 1.51 -11.71 4.62
N ILE A 159 0.83 -12.85 4.73
CA ILE A 159 -0.41 -13.12 3.99
C ILE A 159 -1.48 -12.09 4.35
N ASN A 160 -1.71 -11.85 5.64
CA ASN A 160 -2.68 -10.85 6.10
C ASN A 160 -2.34 -9.45 5.57
N TYR A 161 -1.07 -9.05 5.67
CA TYR A 161 -0.56 -7.79 5.12
C TYR A 161 -0.80 -7.69 3.60
N LEU A 162 -0.46 -8.74 2.84
CA LEU A 162 -0.61 -8.77 1.38
C LEU A 162 -2.07 -8.80 0.94
N LEU A 163 -2.95 -9.52 1.62
CA LEU A 163 -4.37 -9.55 1.30
C LEU A 163 -4.99 -8.15 1.39
N PHE A 164 -4.60 -7.39 2.39
CA PHE A 164 -5.16 -6.05 2.59
C PHE A 164 -4.50 -5.00 1.68
N PHE A 165 -3.17 -4.93 1.67
CA PHE A 165 -2.44 -3.94 0.88
C PHE A 165 -2.30 -4.32 -0.59
N GLY A 166 -2.28 -5.61 -0.93
CA GLY A 166 -2.15 -6.07 -2.30
C GLY A 166 -3.29 -5.59 -3.18
N ALA A 167 -4.52 -5.67 -2.70
CA ALA A 167 -5.71 -5.19 -3.42
C ALA A 167 -5.69 -3.66 -3.61
N SER A 168 -5.27 -2.91 -2.60
CA SER A 168 -5.14 -1.45 -2.66
C SER A 168 -4.05 -1.01 -3.66
N ASN A 169 -2.85 -1.57 -3.51
CA ASN A 169 -1.73 -1.28 -4.41
C ASN A 169 -2.02 -1.65 -5.88
N TYR A 170 -2.75 -2.75 -6.10
CA TYR A 170 -3.16 -3.15 -7.44
C TYR A 170 -4.11 -2.13 -8.08
N ARG A 171 -5.10 -1.63 -7.33
CA ARG A 171 -6.03 -0.59 -7.79
C ARG A 171 -5.31 0.71 -8.12
N GLU A 172 -4.39 1.16 -7.27
CA GLU A 172 -3.59 2.37 -7.52
C GLU A 172 -2.71 2.24 -8.75
N LYS A 173 -2.00 1.11 -8.90
CA LYS A 173 -1.20 0.84 -10.11
C LYS A 173 -2.06 0.82 -11.36
N LYS A 174 -3.25 0.19 -11.32
CA LYS A 174 -4.18 0.15 -12.44
C LYS A 174 -4.68 1.55 -12.81
N MET A 175 -5.06 2.37 -11.83
CA MET A 175 -5.49 3.75 -12.08
C MET A 175 -4.35 4.61 -12.64
N ARG A 176 -3.15 4.50 -12.07
CA ARG A 176 -1.97 5.23 -12.57
C ARG A 176 -1.61 4.83 -13.99
N ASN A 177 -1.64 3.54 -14.31
CA ASN A 177 -1.37 3.08 -15.67
C ASN A 177 -2.44 3.56 -16.66
N SER A 178 -3.72 3.55 -16.28
CA SER A 178 -4.79 4.05 -17.15
C SER A 178 -4.68 5.57 -17.38
N SER A 179 -4.27 6.36 -16.39
CA SER A 179 -4.05 7.79 -16.54
C SER A 179 -2.83 8.09 -17.42
N VAL A 180 -1.75 7.31 -17.30
CA VAL A 180 -0.56 7.43 -18.16
C VAL A 180 -0.91 7.09 -19.62
N ILE A 181 -1.71 6.03 -19.85
CA ILE A 181 -2.16 5.65 -21.20
C ILE A 181 -3.02 6.78 -21.78
N ARG A 182 -4.01 7.31 -21.05
CA ARG A 182 -4.83 8.45 -21.50
C ARG A 182 -3.99 9.67 -21.85
N MET A 183 -2.99 9.99 -21.04
CA MET A 183 -2.08 11.10 -21.30
C MET A 183 -1.26 10.89 -22.59
N LYS A 184 -0.76 9.67 -22.82
CA LYS A 184 -0.06 9.33 -24.06
C LYS A 184 -0.95 9.44 -25.29
N ASP A 185 -2.18 8.94 -25.20
CA ASP A 185 -3.15 9.03 -26.30
C ASP A 185 -3.56 10.47 -26.58
N TYR A 186 -3.74 11.28 -25.53
CA TYR A 186 -4.00 12.73 -25.69
C TYR A 186 -2.82 13.44 -26.38
N LYS A 187 -1.58 13.18 -25.95
CA LYS A 187 -0.39 13.72 -26.60
C LYS A 187 -0.26 13.28 -28.06
N ARG A 188 -0.58 12.00 -28.36
CA ARG A 188 -0.59 11.51 -29.75
C ARG A 188 -1.63 12.26 -30.60
N LYS A 189 -2.86 12.45 -30.08
CA LYS A 189 -3.91 13.21 -30.77
C LYS A 189 -3.49 14.66 -31.01
N ILE A 190 -2.90 15.34 -30.01
CA ILE A 190 -2.39 16.71 -30.20
C ILE A 190 -1.32 16.74 -31.29
N ASN A 191 -0.35 15.83 -31.23
CA ASN A 191 0.73 15.79 -32.22
C ASN A 191 0.24 15.45 -33.63
N SER A 192 -0.81 14.62 -33.76
CA SER A 192 -1.42 14.32 -35.06
C SER A 192 -2.25 15.51 -35.61
N VAL A 193 -2.76 16.37 -34.72
CA VAL A 193 -3.50 17.59 -35.10
C VAL A 193 -2.57 18.77 -35.31
N LYS A 194 -1.36 18.77 -34.73
CA LYS A 194 -0.34 19.78 -35.06
C LYS A 194 -0.01 19.64 -36.54
N LYS A 195 -0.55 20.59 -37.32
CA LYS A 195 -0.13 20.79 -38.72
C LYS A 195 1.40 20.90 -38.70
N SER A 196 2.06 20.29 -39.65
CA SER A 196 3.52 20.36 -39.78
C SER A 196 4.05 21.78 -40.00
N TYR A 197 3.16 22.71 -40.28
CA TYR A 197 3.44 24.14 -40.51
C TYR A 197 2.50 25.01 -39.69
N THR A 198 2.95 26.21 -39.28
CA THR A 198 2.16 27.21 -38.57
C THR A 198 1.45 28.17 -39.53
N HIS A 199 2.15 28.52 -40.61
CA HIS A 199 1.63 29.41 -41.65
C HIS A 199 1.78 28.77 -43.03
N LYS A 200 0.77 28.95 -43.86
CA LYS A 200 0.74 28.53 -45.27
C LYS A 200 0.17 29.64 -46.12
N CYS A 201 0.91 30.04 -47.16
CA CYS A 201 0.41 31.02 -48.12
C CYS A 201 -0.80 30.49 -48.87
N THR A 202 -1.89 31.30 -48.92
CA THR A 202 -3.15 30.92 -49.58
C THR A 202 -3.00 30.88 -51.12
N VAL A 203 -2.07 31.62 -51.69
CA VAL A 203 -1.86 31.71 -53.15
C VAL A 203 -0.87 30.62 -53.66
N CYS A 204 0.36 30.62 -53.13
CA CYS A 204 1.40 29.72 -53.65
C CYS A 204 1.58 28.46 -52.84
N GLY A 205 0.95 28.32 -51.67
CA GLY A 205 0.99 27.16 -50.84
C GLY A 205 2.28 26.95 -50.03
N ILE A 206 3.29 27.84 -50.16
CA ILE A 206 4.53 27.80 -49.36
C ILE A 206 4.22 27.87 -47.90
N THR A 207 4.92 27.10 -47.09
CA THR A 207 4.76 27.03 -45.64
C THR A 207 5.98 27.63 -44.92
N ASP A 208 5.81 27.98 -43.66
CA ASP A 208 6.89 28.41 -42.76
C ASP A 208 7.96 27.32 -42.50
N VAL A 209 7.69 26.08 -42.88
CA VAL A 209 8.66 24.97 -42.84
C VAL A 209 9.51 24.90 -44.11
N ASP A 210 8.91 25.30 -45.27
CA ASP A 210 9.60 25.30 -46.57
C ASP A 210 10.61 26.46 -46.66
N ASP A 211 10.31 27.59 -46.09
CA ASP A 211 11.19 28.77 -46.03
C ASP A 211 11.04 29.45 -44.66
N PRO A 212 11.94 29.12 -43.69
CA PRO A 212 11.89 29.64 -42.34
C PRO A 212 12.10 31.16 -42.19
N ASP A 213 12.77 31.77 -43.16
CA ASP A 213 13.07 33.20 -43.16
C ASP A 213 11.95 34.06 -43.80
N MET A 214 10.94 33.40 -44.41
CA MET A 214 9.85 34.09 -45.08
C MET A 214 8.80 34.63 -44.09
N GLU A 215 8.50 35.93 -44.17
CA GLU A 215 7.43 36.53 -43.39
C GLU A 215 6.06 36.19 -43.95
N PHE A 216 5.15 35.76 -43.07
CA PHE A 216 3.74 35.52 -43.37
C PHE A 216 2.90 36.60 -42.70
N ARG A 217 2.01 37.28 -43.49
CA ARG A 217 1.11 38.28 -42.99
C ARG A 217 -0.34 37.95 -43.35
N TYR A 218 -1.28 38.47 -42.56
CA TYR A 218 -2.70 38.27 -42.78
C TYR A 218 -3.31 39.52 -43.46
N CYS A 219 -4.15 39.27 -44.45
CA CYS A 219 -4.86 40.37 -45.07
C CYS A 219 -6.07 40.81 -44.23
N SER A 220 -6.18 42.10 -43.90
CA SER A 220 -7.29 42.64 -43.12
C SER A 220 -8.59 42.84 -43.94
N ARG A 221 -8.52 42.75 -45.30
CA ARG A 221 -9.65 42.89 -46.20
C ARG A 221 -10.32 41.60 -46.63
N CYS A 222 -9.61 40.45 -46.42
CA CYS A 222 -10.16 39.14 -46.71
C CYS A 222 -11.07 38.67 -45.56
N ASN A 223 -12.16 38.01 -45.92
CA ASN A 223 -13.02 37.38 -44.94
C ASN A 223 -12.36 36.09 -44.40
N GLY A 224 -12.04 36.07 -43.11
CA GLY A 224 -11.34 34.95 -42.45
C GLY A 224 -9.84 35.17 -42.26
N LYS A 225 -9.16 34.17 -41.65
CA LYS A 225 -7.71 34.22 -41.37
C LYS A 225 -6.94 33.55 -42.50
N HIS A 226 -6.61 34.28 -43.55
CA HIS A 226 -5.81 33.84 -44.69
C HIS A 226 -4.40 34.39 -44.58
N ALA A 227 -3.40 33.53 -44.48
CA ALA A 227 -2.01 33.92 -44.45
C ALA A 227 -1.45 34.01 -45.87
N TYR A 228 -0.65 35.01 -46.14
CA TYR A 228 0.04 35.24 -47.39
C TYR A 228 1.52 35.48 -47.15
N CYS A 229 2.37 34.95 -48.02
CA CYS A 229 3.80 35.23 -47.98
C CYS A 229 4.06 36.69 -48.43
N GLU A 230 5.27 37.17 -48.19
CA GLU A 230 5.69 38.53 -48.49
C GLU A 230 5.39 38.94 -49.96
N LYS A 231 5.53 37.99 -50.91
CA LYS A 231 5.29 38.22 -52.33
C LYS A 231 3.80 38.38 -52.66
N HIS A 232 2.91 37.67 -51.97
CA HIS A 232 1.50 37.59 -52.30
C HIS A 232 0.60 38.43 -51.36
N ILE A 233 1.15 39.09 -50.34
CA ILE A 233 0.35 39.91 -49.44
C ILE A 233 -0.20 41.17 -50.14
N LEU A 234 0.53 41.69 -51.12
CA LEU A 234 0.14 42.89 -51.90
C LEU A 234 -0.54 42.54 -53.21
N ASP A 235 -0.33 41.31 -53.72
CA ASP A 235 -0.82 40.85 -55.04
C ASP A 235 -1.64 39.54 -54.85
N HIS A 236 -2.89 39.69 -54.37
CA HIS A 236 -3.86 38.61 -54.27
C HIS A 236 -5.29 39.10 -54.44
N GLU A 237 -6.16 38.23 -54.92
CA GLU A 237 -7.59 38.48 -54.96
C GLU A 237 -8.18 38.36 -53.55
N HIS A 238 -8.97 39.40 -53.17
CA HIS A 238 -9.60 39.39 -51.85
C HIS A 238 -10.75 38.39 -51.79
N ILE A 239 -10.66 37.47 -50.82
CA ILE A 239 -11.71 36.51 -50.51
C ILE A 239 -12.81 37.24 -49.76
N LYS A 240 -14.02 37.27 -50.34
CA LYS A 240 -15.23 37.91 -49.76
C LYS A 240 -16.01 36.95 -48.87
#